data_8b6a520c71418e3b1cd534fa701c4257
#
_entry.id   8b6a520c71418e3b1cd534fa701c4257
#
_cell.length_a   1.000
_cell.length_b   1.000
_cell.length_c   1.000
_cell.angle_alpha   90.00
_cell.angle_beta   90.00
_cell.angle_gamma   90.00
#
_symmetry.space_group_name_H-M   'P 1'
#
loop_
_entity.id
_entity.type
_entity.pdbx_description
1 polymer ?
#
loop_
_entity_poly.entity_id
_entity_poly.type
_entity_poly.pdbx_seq_one_letter_code
_entity_poly.pdbx_strand_id
1 'polypeptide(L)'
;MKRCMFADFTFKIPFEERIRLIKENGFDGVMLGFSDGLKYTQYDIVRNFGLEIENVHSQFDRMNALWTICPDSEYILQRTLECVRVCGENGIKTMICHPTDGLVPPEVSRFGIENFAKIIQCGEENGVDIAFENIQLPQFLDVLFDRFGNHDNVKFCYDTGHENCFSKNTDCLTKFGSKLACLHIHDNDGNTDGHMI
;
A
#
# COMPACT_ATOMS: atom_id res chain seq x y z
N MET A 1 -2.32 17.84 7.89
CA MET A 1 -1.96 16.80 6.90
C MET A 1 -0.45 16.78 6.80
N LYS A 2 0.16 15.62 6.88
CA LYS A 2 1.62 15.46 6.70
C LYS A 2 1.94 15.33 5.22
N ARG A 3 3.09 15.86 4.81
CA ARG A 3 3.62 15.70 3.46
C ARG A 3 4.72 14.65 3.52
N CYS A 4 4.48 13.51 2.90
CA CYS A 4 5.42 12.40 2.87
C CYS A 4 5.87 12.15 1.43
N MET A 5 7.07 11.63 1.27
CA MET A 5 7.65 11.30 -0.02
C MET A 5 7.89 9.79 -0.10
N PHE A 6 7.60 9.18 -1.23
CA PHE A 6 8.04 7.81 -1.46
C PHE A 6 9.56 7.77 -1.53
N ALA A 7 10.19 6.96 -0.70
CA ALA A 7 11.65 6.94 -0.56
C ALA A 7 12.35 6.11 -1.65
N ASP A 8 11.66 5.73 -2.71
CA ASP A 8 12.26 5.09 -3.87
C ASP A 8 12.26 6.05 -5.07
N PHE A 9 13.44 6.43 -5.51
CA PHE A 9 13.63 7.36 -6.61
C PHE A 9 13.94 6.62 -7.90
N THR A 10 13.58 7.22 -9.03
CA THR A 10 13.88 6.67 -10.37
C THR A 10 15.37 6.66 -10.70
N PHE A 11 16.18 7.44 -9.98
CA PHE A 11 17.64 7.50 -10.13
C PHE A 11 18.35 6.85 -8.93
N LYS A 12 19.49 6.21 -9.22
CA LYS A 12 20.22 5.43 -8.22
C LYS A 12 21.13 6.32 -7.36
N ILE A 13 20.74 6.52 -6.11
CA ILE A 13 21.58 7.10 -5.05
C ILE A 13 21.43 6.24 -3.78
N PRO A 14 22.40 6.29 -2.84
CA PRO A 14 22.30 5.59 -1.57
C PRO A 14 21.01 5.94 -0.81
N PHE A 15 20.46 4.99 -0.09
CA PHE A 15 19.20 5.19 0.65
C PHE A 15 19.30 6.36 1.64
N GLU A 16 20.39 6.44 2.41
CA GLU A 16 20.63 7.54 3.36
C GLU A 16 20.62 8.91 2.68
N GLU A 17 21.18 9.00 1.47
CA GLU A 17 21.17 10.23 0.69
C GLU A 17 19.75 10.60 0.23
N ARG A 18 18.91 9.63 -0.13
CA ARG A 18 17.47 9.88 -0.43
C ARG A 18 16.77 10.48 0.78
N ILE A 19 16.97 9.89 1.96
CA ILE A 19 16.35 10.36 3.20
C ILE A 19 16.82 11.77 3.56
N ARG A 20 18.11 12.05 3.38
CA ARG A 20 18.66 13.40 3.57
C ARG A 20 17.98 14.42 2.65
N LEU A 21 17.86 14.12 1.35
CA LEU A 21 17.22 14.99 0.38
C LEU A 21 15.72 15.22 0.71
N ILE A 22 15.00 14.19 1.09
CA ILE A 22 13.60 14.31 1.53
C ILE A 22 13.49 15.28 2.71
N LYS A 23 14.36 15.11 3.72
CA LYS A 23 14.38 16.01 4.89
C LYS A 23 14.70 17.45 4.54
N GLU A 24 15.72 17.67 3.72
CA GLU A 24 16.17 19.01 3.31
C GLU A 24 15.11 19.74 2.48
N ASN A 25 14.25 19.01 1.76
CA ASN A 25 13.14 19.58 1.01
C ASN A 25 11.85 19.76 1.83
N GLY A 26 11.93 19.60 3.16
CA GLY A 26 10.86 20.00 4.09
C GLY A 26 9.69 19.02 4.14
N PHE A 27 9.89 17.75 3.81
CA PHE A 27 8.90 16.71 4.04
C PHE A 27 8.84 16.31 5.53
N ASP A 28 7.67 15.89 5.98
CA ASP A 28 7.41 15.46 7.35
C ASP A 28 7.77 14.00 7.58
N GLY A 29 7.70 13.19 6.52
CA GLY A 29 7.93 11.75 6.59
C GLY A 29 8.14 11.10 5.24
N VAL A 30 8.15 9.77 5.26
CA VAL A 30 8.33 8.92 4.09
C VAL A 30 7.29 7.82 4.02
N MET A 31 7.01 7.36 2.80
CA MET A 31 6.48 6.04 2.50
C MET A 31 7.65 5.14 2.11
N LEU A 32 7.66 3.89 2.60
CA LEU A 32 8.65 2.88 2.24
C LEU A 32 7.98 1.75 1.46
N GLY A 33 8.66 1.21 0.46
CA GLY A 33 8.25 -0.03 -0.20
C GLY A 33 8.79 -1.25 0.55
N PHE A 34 7.97 -2.27 0.76
CA PHE A 34 8.39 -3.53 1.35
C PHE A 34 9.07 -4.42 0.31
N SER A 35 10.38 -4.46 0.35
CA SER A 35 11.22 -5.29 -0.52
C SER A 35 12.14 -6.20 0.29
N ASP A 36 12.71 -7.25 -0.34
CA ASP A 36 13.66 -8.17 0.30
C ASP A 36 14.93 -7.48 0.82
N GLY A 37 15.14 -6.24 0.46
CA GLY A 37 16.26 -5.40 0.91
C GLY A 37 15.91 -4.41 2.01
N LEU A 38 14.63 -4.32 2.41
CA LEU A 38 14.23 -3.48 3.54
C LEU A 38 14.68 -4.13 4.85
N LYS A 39 15.91 -3.82 5.22
CA LYS A 39 16.48 -4.24 6.51
C LYS A 39 16.05 -3.23 7.57
N TYR A 40 15.94 -3.67 8.80
CA TYR A 40 15.66 -2.84 9.99
C TYR A 40 16.53 -1.56 10.02
N THR A 41 17.75 -1.60 9.48
CA THR A 41 18.64 -0.44 9.32
C THR A 41 18.04 0.73 8.54
N GLN A 42 17.10 0.50 7.63
CA GLN A 42 16.47 1.59 6.87
C GLN A 42 15.46 2.37 7.71
N TYR A 43 14.73 1.68 8.60
CA TYR A 43 13.83 2.35 9.55
C TYR A 43 14.60 3.25 10.51
N ASP A 44 15.76 2.77 10.98
CA ASP A 44 16.64 3.56 11.86
C ASP A 44 17.22 4.78 11.13
N ILE A 45 17.63 4.62 9.87
CA ILE A 45 18.11 5.75 9.05
C ILE A 45 17.04 6.83 8.97
N VAL A 46 15.78 6.48 8.60
CA VAL A 46 14.69 7.45 8.50
C VAL A 46 14.50 8.20 9.82
N ARG A 47 14.44 7.46 10.95
CA ARG A 47 14.27 8.04 12.28
C ARG A 47 15.42 8.94 12.70
N ASN A 48 16.66 8.57 12.37
CA ASN A 48 17.85 9.35 12.68
C ASN A 48 17.85 10.72 11.98
N PHE A 49 17.22 10.85 10.82
CA PHE A 49 16.97 12.13 10.15
C PHE A 49 15.77 12.90 10.71
N GLY A 50 15.06 12.33 11.70
CA GLY A 50 13.88 12.95 12.30
C GLY A 50 12.70 13.03 11.33
N LEU A 51 12.57 12.03 10.44
CA LEU A 51 11.41 11.81 9.58
C LEU A 51 10.53 10.71 10.17
N GLU A 52 9.23 10.84 9.97
CA GLU A 52 8.29 9.77 10.28
C GLU A 52 8.21 8.74 9.14
N ILE A 53 7.93 7.48 9.47
CA ILE A 53 7.52 6.49 8.50
C ILE A 53 6.00 6.44 8.56
N GLU A 54 5.34 7.11 7.63
CA GLU A 54 3.90 7.28 7.63
C GLU A 54 3.19 5.97 7.30
N ASN A 55 3.72 5.24 6.34
CA ASN A 55 3.22 3.94 5.95
C ASN A 55 4.29 3.11 5.23
N VAL A 56 4.00 1.82 5.10
CA VAL A 56 4.77 0.89 4.27
C VAL A 56 3.86 0.33 3.20
N HIS A 57 4.28 0.41 1.95
CA HIS A 57 3.60 -0.24 0.85
C HIS A 57 4.05 -1.71 0.77
N SER A 58 3.12 -2.65 0.81
CA SER A 58 3.41 -4.06 0.54
C SER A 58 3.94 -4.24 -0.89
N GLN A 59 4.26 -5.47 -1.30
CA GLN A 59 4.68 -5.70 -2.69
C GLN A 59 3.64 -5.20 -3.69
N PHE A 60 4.11 -4.70 -4.84
CA PHE A 60 3.25 -4.15 -5.90
C PHE A 60 2.77 -5.22 -6.88
N ASP A 61 3.55 -6.28 -7.07
CA ASP A 61 3.34 -7.31 -8.08
C ASP A 61 2.82 -8.64 -7.49
N ARG A 62 2.30 -9.48 -8.36
CA ARG A 62 1.79 -10.84 -8.08
C ARG A 62 0.66 -10.91 -7.05
N MET A 63 -0.01 -9.79 -6.75
CA MET A 63 -1.13 -9.75 -5.80
C MET A 63 -2.30 -10.62 -6.24
N ASN A 64 -2.44 -10.86 -7.55
CA ASN A 64 -3.40 -11.79 -8.12
C ASN A 64 -3.28 -13.22 -7.59
N ALA A 65 -2.09 -13.61 -7.13
CA ALA A 65 -1.88 -14.92 -6.49
C ALA A 65 -2.68 -15.11 -5.20
N LEU A 66 -3.08 -14.01 -4.54
CA LEU A 66 -3.96 -14.10 -3.36
C LEU A 66 -5.37 -14.59 -3.70
N TRP A 67 -5.82 -14.44 -4.95
CA TRP A 67 -7.16 -14.84 -5.38
C TRP A 67 -7.24 -16.26 -5.97
N THR A 68 -6.11 -16.89 -6.26
CA THR A 68 -6.04 -18.19 -6.95
C THR A 68 -5.20 -19.20 -6.19
N ILE A 69 -5.54 -20.49 -6.34
CA ILE A 69 -4.67 -21.56 -5.84
C ILE A 69 -3.58 -21.80 -6.88
N CYS A 70 -2.41 -21.25 -6.65
CA CYS A 70 -1.25 -21.38 -7.54
C CYS A 70 0.06 -21.49 -6.70
N PRO A 71 1.20 -21.86 -7.31
CA PRO A 71 2.46 -22.01 -6.59
C PRO A 71 2.90 -20.76 -5.80
N ASP A 72 2.52 -19.57 -6.29
CA ASP A 72 2.90 -18.30 -5.65
C ASP A 72 1.97 -17.87 -4.51
N SER A 73 0.78 -18.49 -4.38
CA SER A 73 -0.26 -18.03 -3.44
C SER A 73 0.23 -17.95 -2.00
N GLU A 74 0.85 -19.03 -1.52
CA GLU A 74 1.37 -19.09 -0.15
C GLU A 74 2.53 -18.12 0.04
N TYR A 75 3.45 -18.02 -0.92
CA TYR A 75 4.57 -17.10 -0.85
C TYR A 75 4.11 -15.64 -0.73
N ILE A 76 3.18 -15.22 -1.59
CA ILE A 76 2.65 -13.83 -1.57
C ILE A 76 1.89 -13.55 -0.28
N LEU A 77 1.09 -14.52 0.18
CA LEU A 77 0.38 -14.38 1.46
C LEU A 77 1.38 -14.20 2.62
N GLN A 78 2.37 -15.09 2.75
CA GLN A 78 3.34 -15.02 3.84
C GLN A 78 4.16 -13.73 3.80
N ARG A 79 4.53 -13.27 2.60
CA ARG A 79 5.23 -12.00 2.42
C ARG A 79 4.38 -10.80 2.84
N THR A 80 3.09 -10.79 2.51
CA THR A 80 2.16 -9.74 2.95
C THR A 80 1.99 -9.75 4.48
N LEU A 81 1.84 -10.93 5.08
CA LEU A 81 1.76 -11.08 6.54
C LEU A 81 3.06 -10.65 7.23
N GLU A 82 4.22 -10.92 6.64
CA GLU A 82 5.51 -10.43 7.14
C GLU A 82 5.57 -8.90 7.11
N CYS A 83 5.13 -8.27 6.03
CA CYS A 83 5.04 -6.81 5.96
C CYS A 83 4.21 -6.23 7.11
N VAL A 84 3.05 -6.83 7.40
CA VAL A 84 2.20 -6.42 8.53
C VAL A 84 2.97 -6.51 9.86
N ARG A 85 3.61 -7.66 10.12
CA ARG A 85 4.36 -7.87 11.38
C ARG A 85 5.50 -6.85 11.52
N VAL A 86 6.26 -6.63 10.44
CA VAL A 86 7.34 -5.64 10.42
C VAL A 86 6.81 -4.23 10.70
N CYS A 87 5.66 -3.86 10.16
CA CYS A 87 5.00 -2.59 10.49
C CYS A 87 4.70 -2.51 12.00
N GLY A 88 4.07 -3.53 12.58
CA GLY A 88 3.75 -3.58 14.01
C GLY A 88 4.98 -3.51 14.91
N GLU A 89 6.01 -4.30 14.62
CA GLU A 89 7.29 -4.30 15.35
C GLU A 89 8.00 -2.94 15.32
N ASN A 90 7.80 -2.17 14.26
CA ASN A 90 8.39 -0.85 14.09
C ASN A 90 7.44 0.30 14.48
N GLY A 91 6.26 0.03 15.00
CA GLY A 91 5.30 1.05 15.38
C GLY A 91 4.73 1.84 14.20
N ILE A 92 4.75 1.25 12.99
CA ILE A 92 4.20 1.85 11.77
C ILE A 92 2.72 1.49 11.70
N LYS A 93 1.88 2.50 11.70
CA LYS A 93 0.44 2.32 11.87
C LYS A 93 -0.27 1.78 10.63
N THR A 94 0.24 2.04 9.43
CA THR A 94 -0.48 1.77 8.19
C THR A 94 0.38 0.98 7.20
N MET A 95 -0.17 -0.14 6.72
CA MET A 95 0.34 -0.87 5.56
C MET A 95 -0.61 -0.68 4.38
N ILE A 96 -0.05 -0.31 3.22
CA ILE A 96 -0.82 -0.19 1.98
C ILE A 96 -0.77 -1.53 1.23
N CYS A 97 -1.91 -1.94 0.73
CA CYS A 97 -2.07 -3.23 0.05
C CYS A 97 -2.91 -3.07 -1.23
N HIS A 98 -2.35 -3.52 -2.35
CA HIS A 98 -3.13 -3.65 -3.58
C HIS A 98 -4.13 -4.83 -3.46
N PRO A 99 -5.40 -4.63 -3.82
CA PRO A 99 -6.35 -5.75 -3.93
C PRO A 99 -5.99 -6.77 -5.00
N THR A 100 -5.43 -6.29 -6.12
CA THR A 100 -5.04 -7.10 -7.31
C THR A 100 -3.83 -6.45 -7.98
N ASP A 101 -3.42 -6.97 -9.13
CA ASP A 101 -2.49 -6.33 -10.05
C ASP A 101 -2.91 -6.51 -11.51
N GLY A 102 -2.56 -5.51 -12.35
CA GLY A 102 -2.82 -5.51 -13.77
C GLY A 102 -4.31 -5.42 -14.17
N LEU A 103 -4.56 -5.47 -15.47
CA LEU A 103 -5.89 -5.26 -16.06
C LEU A 103 -6.72 -6.54 -16.22
N VAL A 104 -6.12 -7.71 -15.96
CA VAL A 104 -6.77 -9.01 -16.13
C VAL A 104 -6.54 -9.88 -14.88
N PRO A 105 -7.03 -9.43 -13.71
CA PRO A 105 -6.94 -10.24 -12.50
C PRO A 105 -7.88 -11.46 -12.60
N PRO A 106 -7.67 -12.48 -11.77
CA PRO A 106 -8.60 -13.59 -11.64
C PRO A 106 -9.95 -13.10 -11.09
N GLU A 107 -10.96 -13.97 -11.19
CA GLU A 107 -12.25 -13.70 -10.54
C GLU A 107 -12.12 -13.67 -9.01
N VAL A 108 -13.04 -12.94 -8.39
CA VAL A 108 -13.21 -12.97 -6.94
C VAL A 108 -13.51 -14.39 -6.49
N SER A 109 -12.71 -14.90 -5.57
CA SER A 109 -12.81 -16.27 -5.09
C SER A 109 -12.95 -16.33 -3.57
N ARG A 110 -13.56 -17.43 -3.09
CA ARG A 110 -13.57 -17.71 -1.65
C ARG A 110 -12.15 -17.83 -1.09
N PHE A 111 -11.24 -18.43 -1.82
CA PHE A 111 -9.83 -18.55 -1.43
C PHE A 111 -9.19 -17.16 -1.22
N GLY A 112 -9.46 -16.21 -2.13
CA GLY A 112 -8.96 -14.84 -1.98
C GLY A 112 -9.56 -14.15 -0.76
N ILE A 113 -10.87 -14.26 -0.54
CA ILE A 113 -11.53 -13.72 0.66
C ILE A 113 -10.89 -14.27 1.94
N GLU A 114 -10.59 -15.57 2.01
CA GLU A 114 -9.94 -16.19 3.15
C GLU A 114 -8.50 -15.67 3.35
N ASN A 115 -7.76 -15.37 2.29
CA ASN A 115 -6.42 -14.80 2.38
C ASN A 115 -6.46 -13.33 2.86
N PHE A 116 -7.34 -12.50 2.33
CA PHE A 116 -7.50 -11.13 2.82
C PHE A 116 -8.02 -11.09 4.27
N ALA A 117 -8.86 -12.02 4.69
CA ALA A 117 -9.25 -12.15 6.09
C ALA A 117 -8.04 -12.40 7.01
N LYS A 118 -7.09 -13.27 6.59
CA LYS A 118 -5.85 -13.51 7.36
C LYS A 118 -4.98 -12.25 7.44
N ILE A 119 -4.88 -11.48 6.36
CA ILE A 119 -4.10 -10.25 6.34
C ILE A 119 -4.71 -9.22 7.29
N ILE A 120 -6.02 -9.04 7.26
CA ILE A 120 -6.76 -8.11 8.14
C ILE A 120 -6.61 -8.54 9.60
N GLN A 121 -6.81 -9.83 9.91
CA GLN A 121 -6.61 -10.37 11.25
C GLN A 121 -5.18 -10.14 11.74
N CYS A 122 -4.18 -10.40 10.92
CA CYS A 122 -2.78 -10.12 11.26
C CYS A 122 -2.57 -8.63 11.57
N GLY A 123 -3.24 -7.74 10.83
CA GLY A 123 -3.25 -6.30 11.10
C GLY A 123 -3.82 -5.97 12.49
N GLU A 124 -4.97 -6.53 12.83
CA GLU A 124 -5.59 -6.36 14.16
C GLU A 124 -4.65 -6.82 15.28
N GLU A 125 -4.06 -8.02 15.15
CA GLU A 125 -3.15 -8.60 16.13
C GLU A 125 -1.87 -7.78 16.35
N ASN A 126 -1.42 -7.05 15.31
CA ASN A 126 -0.20 -6.24 15.37
C ASN A 126 -0.46 -4.72 15.49
N GLY A 127 -1.72 -4.31 15.60
CA GLY A 127 -2.10 -2.89 15.71
C GLY A 127 -1.87 -2.09 14.43
N VAL A 128 -1.91 -2.75 13.26
CA VAL A 128 -1.65 -2.18 11.93
C VAL A 128 -2.94 -2.04 11.13
N ASP A 129 -3.16 -0.87 10.58
CA ASP A 129 -4.23 -0.61 9.63
C ASP A 129 -3.83 -1.15 8.24
N ILE A 130 -4.75 -1.85 7.59
CA ILE A 130 -4.60 -2.35 6.23
C ILE A 130 -5.35 -1.39 5.30
N ALA A 131 -4.62 -0.55 4.61
CA ALA A 131 -5.18 0.43 3.67
C ALA A 131 -5.20 -0.15 2.25
N PHE A 132 -6.38 -0.52 1.78
CA PHE A 132 -6.55 -0.97 0.40
C PHE A 132 -6.54 0.21 -0.56
N GLU A 133 -5.75 0.10 -1.63
CA GLU A 133 -5.57 1.15 -2.61
C GLU A 133 -6.47 0.95 -3.83
N ASN A 134 -7.03 2.05 -4.37
CA ASN A 134 -7.71 2.01 -5.66
C ASN A 134 -6.67 1.86 -6.77
N ILE A 135 -6.74 0.73 -7.45
CA ILE A 135 -5.90 0.38 -8.58
C ILE A 135 -6.75 0.19 -9.85
N GLN A 136 -6.33 -0.64 -10.79
CA GLN A 136 -6.94 -0.79 -12.11
C GLN A 136 -8.43 -1.16 -12.08
N LEU A 137 -8.88 -1.95 -11.10
CA LEU A 137 -10.23 -2.52 -11.07
C LEU A 137 -10.91 -2.28 -9.71
N PRO A 138 -11.63 -1.18 -9.55
CA PRO A 138 -12.21 -0.75 -8.27
C PRO A 138 -13.26 -1.73 -7.71
N GLN A 139 -13.83 -2.64 -8.52
CA GLN A 139 -14.77 -3.65 -8.04
C GLN A 139 -14.17 -4.60 -6.99
N PHE A 140 -12.84 -4.77 -6.94
CA PHE A 140 -12.20 -5.54 -5.88
C PHE A 140 -12.21 -4.82 -4.55
N LEU A 141 -12.16 -3.48 -4.57
CA LEU A 141 -12.40 -2.68 -3.36
C LEU A 141 -13.83 -2.88 -2.86
N ASP A 142 -14.83 -2.88 -3.76
CA ASP A 142 -16.23 -3.13 -3.38
C ASP A 142 -16.35 -4.42 -2.59
N VAL A 143 -15.79 -5.49 -3.09
CA VAL A 143 -15.84 -6.82 -2.44
C VAL A 143 -15.15 -6.79 -1.07
N LEU A 144 -13.98 -6.15 -0.96
CA LEU A 144 -13.25 -6.11 0.29
C LEU A 144 -13.94 -5.21 1.33
N PHE A 145 -14.45 -4.06 0.92
CA PHE A 145 -15.15 -3.16 1.84
C PHE A 145 -16.55 -3.67 2.22
N ASP A 146 -17.29 -4.31 1.32
CA ASP A 146 -18.56 -4.97 1.65
C ASP A 146 -18.35 -6.09 2.67
N ARG A 147 -17.25 -6.82 2.55
CA ARG A 147 -16.96 -7.97 3.41
C ARG A 147 -16.32 -7.59 4.74
N PHE A 148 -15.41 -6.64 4.71
CA PHE A 148 -14.51 -6.34 5.83
C PHE A 148 -14.55 -4.87 6.29
N GLY A 149 -15.36 -4.02 5.68
CA GLY A 149 -15.41 -2.59 6.01
C GLY A 149 -15.84 -2.28 7.45
N ASN A 150 -16.41 -3.24 8.15
CA ASN A 150 -16.77 -3.10 9.58
C ASN A 150 -15.55 -3.28 10.52
N HIS A 151 -14.43 -3.81 10.05
CA HIS A 151 -13.21 -3.89 10.83
C HIS A 151 -12.59 -2.51 10.96
N ASP A 152 -12.18 -2.15 12.19
CA ASP A 152 -11.62 -0.81 12.46
C ASP A 152 -10.28 -0.58 11.77
N ASN A 153 -9.49 -1.63 11.57
CA ASN A 153 -8.21 -1.59 10.90
C ASN A 153 -8.29 -1.71 9.37
N VAL A 154 -9.47 -1.87 8.78
CA VAL A 154 -9.65 -1.79 7.33
C VAL A 154 -9.79 -0.34 6.93
N LYS A 155 -8.87 0.13 6.10
CA LYS A 155 -8.73 1.52 5.66
C LYS A 155 -8.65 1.63 4.15
N PHE A 156 -8.70 2.85 3.66
CA PHE A 156 -8.60 3.20 2.27
C PHE A 156 -7.35 4.06 2.01
N CYS A 157 -6.58 3.70 1.00
CA CYS A 157 -5.57 4.54 0.39
C CYS A 157 -6.13 5.06 -0.94
N TYR A 158 -6.30 6.37 -1.04
CA TYR A 158 -6.79 6.97 -2.28
C TYR A 158 -5.60 7.42 -3.13
N ASP A 159 -5.46 6.81 -4.29
CA ASP A 159 -4.50 7.19 -5.31
C ASP A 159 -5.18 7.99 -6.43
N THR A 160 -4.76 9.25 -6.58
CA THR A 160 -5.33 10.21 -7.55
C THR A 160 -4.99 9.86 -8.98
N GLY A 161 -3.79 9.35 -9.21
CA GLY A 161 -3.32 8.96 -10.53
C GLY A 161 -3.99 7.68 -11.04
N HIS A 162 -4.16 6.69 -10.16
CA HIS A 162 -4.90 5.47 -10.50
C HIS A 162 -6.36 5.78 -10.86
N GLU A 163 -7.02 6.69 -10.12
CA GLU A 163 -8.38 7.08 -10.49
C GLU A 163 -8.42 7.75 -11.85
N ASN A 164 -7.48 8.66 -12.14
CA ASN A 164 -7.39 9.32 -13.43
C ASN A 164 -7.12 8.34 -14.59
N CYS A 165 -6.33 7.28 -14.37
CA CYS A 165 -6.02 6.30 -15.42
C CYS A 165 -7.12 5.24 -15.58
N PHE A 166 -7.58 4.66 -14.47
CA PHE A 166 -8.25 3.36 -14.51
C PHE A 166 -9.72 3.42 -14.11
N SER A 167 -10.13 4.39 -13.29
CA SER A 167 -11.44 4.41 -12.67
C SER A 167 -12.17 5.75 -12.79
N LYS A 168 -12.00 6.46 -13.88
CA LYS A 168 -12.59 7.80 -14.16
C LYS A 168 -14.11 7.88 -13.92
N ASN A 169 -14.82 6.77 -13.97
CA ASN A 169 -16.26 6.69 -13.76
C ASN A 169 -16.65 6.20 -12.36
N THR A 170 -15.67 5.97 -11.49
CA THR A 170 -15.89 5.49 -10.13
C THR A 170 -15.34 6.52 -9.17
N ASP A 171 -16.20 7.24 -8.50
CA ASP A 171 -15.80 8.18 -7.45
C ASP A 171 -15.42 7.37 -6.19
N CYS A 172 -14.18 6.87 -6.18
CA CYS A 172 -13.67 6.06 -5.08
C CYS A 172 -13.61 6.85 -3.77
N LEU A 173 -13.34 8.15 -3.85
CA LEU A 173 -13.28 8.98 -2.64
C LEU A 173 -14.65 9.16 -2.01
N THR A 174 -15.71 9.40 -2.75
CA THR A 174 -17.08 9.43 -2.21
C THR A 174 -17.46 8.07 -1.64
N LYS A 175 -17.07 6.98 -2.29
CA LYS A 175 -17.48 5.64 -1.92
C LYS A 175 -16.79 5.10 -0.66
N PHE A 176 -15.48 5.31 -0.54
CA PHE A 176 -14.64 4.73 0.50
C PHE A 176 -13.99 5.77 1.43
N GLY A 177 -14.18 7.06 1.17
CA GLY A 177 -13.49 8.15 1.87
C GLY A 177 -13.74 8.20 3.38
N SER A 178 -14.83 7.62 3.89
CA SER A 178 -15.05 7.47 5.35
C SER A 178 -14.00 6.60 6.04
N LYS A 179 -13.27 5.79 5.26
CA LYS A 179 -12.17 4.92 5.71
C LYS A 179 -10.78 5.43 5.28
N LEU A 180 -10.69 6.66 4.77
CA LEU A 180 -9.45 7.23 4.25
C LEU A 180 -8.37 7.28 5.34
N ALA A 181 -7.21 6.67 5.08
CA ALA A 181 -6.03 6.72 5.92
C ALA A 181 -4.89 7.53 5.30
N CYS A 182 -4.69 7.41 3.99
CA CYS A 182 -3.62 8.09 3.28
C CYS A 182 -4.00 8.41 1.83
N LEU A 183 -3.19 9.27 1.22
CA LEU A 183 -3.32 9.71 -0.16
C LEU A 183 -2.01 9.42 -0.90
N HIS A 184 -2.12 8.82 -2.07
CA HIS A 184 -1.06 8.87 -3.07
C HIS A 184 -1.40 9.96 -4.10
N ILE A 185 -0.48 10.86 -4.31
CA ILE A 185 -0.67 11.99 -5.20
C ILE A 185 0.46 11.99 -6.22
N HIS A 186 0.13 11.70 -7.45
CA HIS A 186 1.00 11.83 -8.60
C HIS A 186 0.18 12.22 -9.82
N ASP A 187 0.83 12.78 -10.84
CA ASP A 187 0.21 13.13 -12.10
C ASP A 187 0.50 12.11 -13.20
N ASN A 188 -0.37 12.03 -14.18
CA ASN A 188 -0.23 11.18 -15.35
C ASN A 188 -1.09 11.69 -16.51
N ASP A 189 -0.92 11.10 -17.70
CA ASP A 189 -1.64 11.47 -18.92
C ASP A 189 -3.08 10.91 -19.00
N GLY A 190 -3.53 10.20 -17.98
CA GLY A 190 -4.83 9.53 -17.93
C GLY A 190 -4.92 8.26 -18.79
N ASN A 191 -3.81 7.75 -19.31
CA ASN A 191 -3.75 6.51 -20.09
C ASN A 191 -2.81 5.49 -19.44
N THR A 192 -1.76 5.97 -18.81
CA THR A 192 -0.74 5.15 -18.15
C THR A 192 -0.46 5.68 -16.75
N ASP A 193 -0.07 4.78 -15.86
CA ASP A 193 0.38 5.12 -14.51
C ASP A 193 1.82 5.66 -14.55
N GLY A 194 1.97 6.82 -15.22
CA GLY A 194 3.27 7.35 -15.64
C GLY A 194 4.06 8.11 -14.57
N HIS A 195 3.47 8.43 -13.41
CA HIS A 195 4.10 9.24 -12.35
C HIS A 195 4.82 10.48 -12.90
N MET A 196 4.10 11.26 -13.71
CA MET A 196 4.63 12.47 -14.34
C MET A 196 4.75 13.62 -13.33
N ILE A 197 5.68 14.54 -13.59
CA ILE A 197 5.91 15.74 -12.78
C ILE A 197 5.22 16.92 -13.45
#